data_e62b586063be21ba0e69f5c310a78205
#
_entry.id   e62b586063be21ba0e69f5c310a78205
#
_cell.length_a   1.000
_cell.length_b   1.000
_cell.length_c   1.000
_cell.angle_alpha   90.00
_cell.angle_beta   90.00
_cell.angle_gamma   90.00
#
_symmetry.space_group_name_H-M   'P 1'
#
loop_
_entity.id
_entity.type
_entity.pdbx_description
1 polymer ?
#
loop_
_entity_poly.entity_id
_entity_poly.type
_entity_poly.pdbx_seq_one_letter_code
_entity_poly.pdbx_strand_id
1 'polypeptide(L)'
;MRYPHIAARIFNTPLLIHPQKLDAIIAGLSERLLGAAPMAIAAAEGSRLLVPELFSTRRGEASDRGYRMVEGVAVLNVSGALLHRSRLDMAESTYLVGYNDLAADLEDAMSHPDVHAVLQVYDSPGGEAQGAFEYAQRIFDLRGRKPMRAIADGMALSAAYLGASAADEVVVTTTGYAGSVGVVSRHVDFSRALDQDGITVTHIFAGAHKVDGNPYEPLPEDVRSAWQAEIDGLYTMFVDAVARHRGMEAAAVRKTQAASYSGVAAVASGLADRIATTDQLISELAAKRGRSFPVGPTARSNANDKGASMSGTSPNEAGGHQAAVAPAGSSAAPSAFTQANVDAARAEGREEGAVAERTRVSGIFAHESAAGRTQLAIQCVSSGLSVEQAGAVLGAAPVAAAVPANAFATAMAAVGNPDVSGVEAGGGAQTDEAALASQIVASFRGAR
;
A
#
# COMPACT_ATOMS: atom_id res chain seq x y z
N MET A 1 9.13 -22.68 0.30
CA MET A 1 8.45 -21.36 0.25
C MET A 1 9.19 -20.38 1.15
N ARG A 2 9.78 -19.32 0.61
CA ARG A 2 10.55 -18.33 1.42
C ARG A 2 9.67 -17.25 2.07
N TYR A 3 8.45 -17.02 1.57
CA TYR A 3 7.53 -15.98 2.06
C TYR A 3 6.11 -16.53 2.26
N PRO A 4 5.90 -17.43 3.23
CA PRO A 4 4.60 -18.07 3.43
C PRO A 4 3.48 -17.06 3.77
N HIS A 5 3.81 -15.96 4.40
CA HIS A 5 2.85 -14.91 4.76
C HIS A 5 2.35 -14.10 3.55
N ILE A 6 3.14 -13.99 2.46
CA ILE A 6 2.68 -13.39 1.20
C ILE A 6 1.84 -14.39 0.42
N ALA A 7 2.30 -15.64 0.35
CA ALA A 7 1.57 -16.72 -0.31
C ALA A 7 0.15 -16.88 0.27
N ALA A 8 0.02 -16.84 1.60
CA ALA A 8 -1.28 -16.94 2.28
C ALA A 8 -2.25 -15.80 1.97
N ARG A 9 -1.75 -14.65 1.47
CA ARG A 9 -2.59 -13.51 1.07
C ARG A 9 -2.97 -13.53 -0.41
N ILE A 10 -2.29 -14.33 -1.21
CA ILE A 10 -2.49 -14.43 -2.66
C ILE A 10 -3.33 -15.65 -3.00
N PHE A 11 -3.04 -16.79 -2.34
CA PHE A 11 -3.68 -18.07 -2.64
C PHE A 11 -4.79 -18.38 -1.63
N ASN A 12 -5.88 -18.97 -2.11
CA ASN A 12 -7.04 -19.37 -1.32
C ASN A 12 -7.68 -18.23 -0.51
N THR A 13 -7.54 -17.00 -0.99
CA THR A 13 -8.09 -15.80 -0.36
C THR A 13 -8.85 -15.01 -1.42
N PRO A 14 -10.08 -14.55 -1.16
CA PRO A 14 -10.80 -13.68 -2.07
C PRO A 14 -10.07 -12.34 -2.26
N LEU A 15 -9.86 -11.96 -3.52
CA LEU A 15 -9.17 -10.74 -3.91
C LEU A 15 -10.06 -9.89 -4.82
N LEU A 16 -10.06 -8.61 -4.58
CA LEU A 16 -10.61 -7.57 -5.45
C LEU A 16 -9.42 -6.89 -6.17
N ILE A 17 -8.74 -7.63 -7.05
CA ILE A 17 -7.54 -7.18 -7.76
C ILE A 17 -7.67 -7.47 -9.26
N HIS A 18 -7.08 -6.60 -10.10
CA HIS A 18 -7.05 -6.81 -11.55
C HIS A 18 -6.22 -8.06 -11.91
N PRO A 19 -6.78 -9.05 -12.64
CA PRO A 19 -6.16 -10.36 -12.86
C PRO A 19 -4.73 -10.31 -13.43
N GLN A 20 -4.49 -9.50 -14.48
CA GLN A 20 -3.16 -9.38 -15.08
C GLN A 20 -2.11 -8.80 -14.11
N LYS A 21 -2.52 -7.94 -13.20
CA LYS A 21 -1.62 -7.39 -12.16
C LYS A 21 -1.35 -8.44 -11.08
N LEU A 22 -2.34 -9.25 -10.72
CA LEU A 22 -2.14 -10.41 -9.85
C LEU A 22 -1.15 -11.40 -10.49
N ASP A 23 -1.28 -11.68 -11.79
CA ASP A 23 -0.35 -12.53 -12.53
C ASP A 23 1.08 -11.98 -12.50
N ALA A 24 1.25 -10.68 -12.70
CA ALA A 24 2.55 -10.02 -12.61
C ALA A 24 3.16 -10.10 -11.21
N ILE A 25 2.35 -9.93 -10.16
CA ILE A 25 2.79 -10.08 -8.77
C ILE A 25 3.25 -11.52 -8.50
N ILE A 26 2.46 -12.51 -8.90
CA ILE A 26 2.79 -13.93 -8.74
C ILE A 26 4.06 -14.27 -9.51
N ALA A 27 4.19 -13.82 -10.77
CA ALA A 27 5.38 -14.06 -11.59
C ALA A 27 6.64 -13.44 -10.98
N GLY A 28 6.57 -12.20 -10.49
CA GLY A 28 7.68 -11.52 -9.84
C GLY A 28 8.11 -12.16 -8.50
N LEU A 29 7.19 -12.84 -7.84
CA LEU A 29 7.44 -13.52 -6.57
C LEU A 29 7.66 -15.03 -6.73
N SER A 30 7.54 -15.60 -7.93
CA SER A 30 7.50 -17.04 -8.17
C SER A 30 8.74 -17.79 -7.64
N GLU A 31 9.95 -17.28 -7.87
CA GLU A 31 11.17 -17.87 -7.30
C GLU A 31 11.16 -17.88 -5.77
N ARG A 32 10.57 -16.85 -5.17
CA ARG A 32 10.52 -16.65 -3.72
C ARG A 32 9.37 -17.42 -3.06
N LEU A 33 8.23 -17.53 -3.74
CA LEU A 33 7.04 -18.21 -3.24
C LEU A 33 7.07 -19.71 -3.47
N LEU A 34 7.53 -20.17 -4.63
CA LEU A 34 7.40 -21.55 -5.09
C LEU A 34 8.71 -22.34 -5.01
N GLY A 35 9.87 -21.70 -4.86
CA GLY A 35 11.13 -22.33 -4.45
C GLY A 35 11.85 -23.14 -5.52
N ALA A 36 11.42 -23.18 -6.76
CA ALA A 36 12.15 -23.80 -7.87
C ALA A 36 11.56 -23.40 -9.22
N ALA A 37 12.43 -23.32 -10.22
CA ALA A 37 12.23 -23.13 -11.64
C ALA A 37 11.08 -22.19 -12.05
N PRO A 38 11.33 -21.18 -12.86
CA PRO A 38 10.29 -20.28 -13.28
C PRO A 38 9.19 -21.08 -13.93
N MET A 39 8.02 -21.10 -13.32
CA MET A 39 6.83 -21.46 -14.04
C MET A 39 6.82 -20.53 -15.26
N ALA A 40 7.03 -21.07 -16.45
CA ALA A 40 6.95 -20.33 -17.70
C ALA A 40 5.48 -19.94 -17.96
N ILE A 41 4.97 -19.06 -17.10
CA ILE A 41 3.93 -18.14 -17.50
C ILE A 41 4.68 -17.23 -18.46
N ALA A 42 4.29 -17.23 -19.74
CA ALA A 42 4.84 -16.34 -20.75
C ALA A 42 4.82 -14.91 -20.20
N ALA A 43 5.85 -14.56 -19.48
CA ALA A 43 6.13 -13.20 -19.08
C ALA A 43 6.57 -12.54 -20.39
N ALA A 44 5.68 -11.76 -21.00
CA ALA A 44 6.10 -10.82 -22.01
C ALA A 44 7.35 -10.11 -21.50
N GLU A 45 8.38 -10.00 -22.34
CA GLU A 45 9.71 -9.47 -22.01
C GLU A 45 9.75 -8.06 -21.37
N GLY A 46 8.60 -7.47 -21.05
CA GLY A 46 8.42 -6.20 -20.33
C GLY A 46 8.24 -6.30 -18.81
N SER A 47 8.09 -7.50 -18.22
CA SER A 47 7.71 -7.64 -16.80
C SER A 47 8.82 -7.35 -15.78
N ARG A 48 10.07 -7.21 -16.19
CA ARG A 48 11.18 -6.94 -15.26
C ARG A 48 11.17 -5.55 -14.61
N LEU A 49 10.41 -4.61 -15.15
CA LEU A 49 10.40 -3.21 -14.69
C LEU A 49 9.22 -2.85 -13.77
N LEU A 50 8.27 -3.76 -13.54
CA LEU A 50 7.01 -3.43 -12.84
C LEU A 50 6.96 -3.81 -11.35
N VAL A 51 7.90 -4.62 -10.85
CA VAL A 51 7.84 -5.12 -9.46
C VAL A 51 8.10 -4.06 -8.39
N PRO A 52 8.99 -3.07 -8.58
CA PRO A 52 9.19 -2.01 -7.59
C PRO A 52 8.04 -0.99 -7.52
N GLU A 53 7.29 -0.81 -8.61
CA GLU A 53 6.23 0.21 -8.70
C GLU A 53 4.87 -0.28 -8.20
N LEU A 54 4.69 -1.61 -8.06
CA LEU A 54 3.45 -2.19 -7.53
C LEU A 54 3.26 -1.98 -6.03
N PHE A 55 4.32 -1.59 -5.32
CA PHE A 55 4.28 -1.30 -3.91
C PHE A 55 4.60 0.19 -3.70
N SER A 56 3.59 0.94 -3.29
CA SER A 56 3.76 2.33 -2.93
C SER A 56 4.81 2.47 -1.83
N THR A 57 5.97 3.03 -2.18
CA THR A 57 6.91 3.50 -1.18
C THR A 57 6.47 4.90 -0.76
N ARG A 58 6.13 5.11 0.50
CA ARG A 58 6.09 6.45 1.09
C ARG A 58 7.53 7.00 1.15
N ARG A 59 8.11 7.28 0.00
CA ARG A 59 9.40 7.93 -0.13
C ARG A 59 9.18 9.33 -0.67
N GLY A 60 9.27 10.30 0.20
CA GLY A 60 9.33 11.69 -0.21
C GLY A 60 8.43 12.57 0.63
N GLU A 61 9.08 13.47 1.33
CA GLU A 61 8.56 14.53 2.19
C GLU A 61 7.80 14.02 3.41
N ALA A 62 8.51 14.07 4.54
CA ALA A 62 8.01 13.81 5.86
C ALA A 62 6.96 14.85 6.26
N SER A 63 5.74 14.68 5.79
CA SER A 63 4.61 15.09 6.59
C SER A 63 4.31 13.91 7.51
N ASP A 64 4.17 14.12 8.80
CA ASP A 64 3.68 13.12 9.77
C ASP A 64 2.26 12.61 9.41
N ARG A 65 1.70 13.06 8.30
CA ARG A 65 0.37 12.78 7.78
C ARG A 65 0.46 11.98 6.50
N GLY A 66 -0.45 11.07 6.30
CA GLY A 66 -0.51 10.23 5.11
C GLY A 66 -0.97 10.95 3.84
N TYR A 67 -1.13 12.28 3.87
CA TYR A 67 -1.53 13.10 2.73
C TYR A 67 -0.70 14.37 2.62
N ARG A 68 -0.63 14.93 1.42
CA ARG A 68 -0.01 16.23 1.14
C ARG A 68 -1.08 17.31 1.12
N MET A 69 -0.80 18.46 1.71
CA MET A 69 -1.69 19.64 1.65
C MET A 69 -1.22 20.60 0.56
N VAL A 70 -2.10 20.95 -0.37
CA VAL A 70 -1.85 21.90 -1.46
C VAL A 70 -2.99 22.92 -1.47
N GLU A 71 -2.71 24.18 -1.15
CA GLU A 71 -3.70 25.28 -1.10
C GLU A 71 -4.98 24.94 -0.30
N GLY A 72 -4.84 24.15 0.78
CA GLY A 72 -5.96 23.70 1.62
C GLY A 72 -6.73 22.50 1.07
N VAL A 73 -6.26 21.89 -0.01
CA VAL A 73 -6.73 20.59 -0.51
C VAL A 73 -5.84 19.51 0.04
N ALA A 74 -6.41 18.53 0.76
CA ALA A 74 -5.70 17.33 1.16
C ALA A 74 -5.65 16.36 -0.02
N VAL A 75 -4.44 16.03 -0.48
CA VAL A 75 -4.18 15.09 -1.57
C VAL A 75 -3.69 13.78 -1.00
N LEU A 76 -4.56 12.75 -1.04
CA LEU A 76 -4.29 11.41 -0.57
C LEU A 76 -3.91 10.50 -1.75
N ASN A 77 -2.75 9.87 -1.71
CA ASN A 77 -2.32 8.93 -2.73
C ASN A 77 -2.72 7.49 -2.35
N VAL A 78 -3.46 6.83 -3.24
CA VAL A 78 -3.87 5.42 -3.10
C VAL A 78 -3.19 4.63 -4.20
N SER A 79 -2.03 4.05 -3.89
CA SER A 79 -1.17 3.45 -4.90
C SER A 79 -0.78 2.01 -4.55
N GLY A 80 -0.55 1.19 -5.59
CA GLY A 80 -0.13 -0.21 -5.46
C GLY A 80 -1.24 -1.15 -5.01
N ALA A 81 -0.88 -2.38 -4.65
CA ALA A 81 -1.83 -3.37 -4.13
C ALA A 81 -2.25 -3.03 -2.70
N LEU A 82 -3.56 -3.03 -2.46
CA LEU A 82 -4.15 -2.64 -1.18
C LEU A 82 -4.34 -3.84 -0.26
N LEU A 83 -4.01 -3.67 1.00
CA LEU A 83 -4.13 -4.71 2.02
C LEU A 83 -5.20 -4.35 3.04
N HIS A 84 -5.69 -5.34 3.79
CA HIS A 84 -6.58 -5.09 4.92
C HIS A 84 -5.93 -4.18 5.96
N ARG A 85 -4.65 -4.47 6.29
CA ARG A 85 -3.86 -3.66 7.23
C ARG A 85 -2.49 -3.37 6.65
N SER A 86 -2.04 -2.13 6.80
CA SER A 86 -0.70 -1.73 6.40
C SER A 86 0.37 -2.51 7.15
N ARG A 87 1.47 -2.77 6.46
CA ARG A 87 2.62 -3.43 7.05
C ARG A 87 3.90 -3.03 6.33
N LEU A 88 4.99 -3.04 7.08
CA LEU A 88 6.33 -2.97 6.51
C LEU A 88 6.76 -4.39 6.11
N ASP A 89 7.05 -4.61 4.84
CA ASP A 89 7.74 -5.82 4.43
C ASP A 89 9.24 -5.65 4.70
N MET A 90 9.69 -6.27 5.79
CA MET A 90 11.08 -6.17 6.25
C MET A 90 12.08 -6.74 5.24
N ALA A 91 11.65 -7.70 4.42
CA ALA A 91 12.54 -8.35 3.45
C ALA A 91 12.91 -7.43 2.28
N GLU A 92 11.99 -6.57 1.88
CA GLU A 92 12.18 -5.64 0.75
C GLU A 92 12.23 -4.18 1.22
N SER A 93 12.11 -3.92 2.53
CA SER A 93 11.97 -2.56 3.10
C SER A 93 10.85 -1.75 2.41
N THR A 94 9.78 -2.43 1.98
CA THR A 94 8.66 -1.86 1.26
C THR A 94 7.46 -1.73 2.18
N TYR A 95 6.90 -0.52 2.24
CA TYR A 95 5.66 -0.28 2.97
C TYR A 95 4.46 -0.64 2.09
N LEU A 96 3.66 -1.59 2.55
CA LEU A 96 2.43 -2.02 1.89
C LEU A 96 1.25 -1.27 2.51
N VAL A 97 0.51 -0.55 1.67
CA VAL A 97 -0.60 0.32 2.09
C VAL A 97 -1.83 -0.52 2.43
N GLY A 98 -2.41 -0.25 3.60
CA GLY A 98 -3.65 -0.89 4.04
C GLY A 98 -4.83 0.07 4.13
N TYR A 99 -6.04 -0.48 4.06
CA TYR A 99 -7.27 0.30 4.20
C TYR A 99 -7.39 1.03 5.55
N ASN A 100 -6.78 0.48 6.61
CA ASN A 100 -6.76 1.10 7.94
C ASN A 100 -6.05 2.46 7.94
N ASP A 101 -4.89 2.57 7.28
CA ASP A 101 -4.14 3.82 7.22
C ASP A 101 -4.81 4.82 6.28
N LEU A 102 -5.30 4.34 5.12
CA LEU A 102 -6.04 5.18 4.19
C LEU A 102 -7.30 5.78 4.84
N ALA A 103 -8.00 5.00 5.65
CA ALA A 103 -9.16 5.48 6.40
C ALA A 103 -8.78 6.51 7.45
N ALA A 104 -7.71 6.28 8.21
CA ALA A 104 -7.22 7.20 9.21
C ALA A 104 -6.75 8.52 8.60
N ASP A 105 -5.99 8.46 7.49
CA ASP A 105 -5.52 9.63 6.74
C ASP A 105 -6.71 10.47 6.21
N LEU A 106 -7.74 9.79 5.70
CA LEU A 106 -8.96 10.46 5.23
C LEU A 106 -9.72 11.14 6.37
N GLU A 107 -9.87 10.48 7.52
CA GLU A 107 -10.55 11.05 8.70
C GLU A 107 -9.80 12.24 9.27
N ASP A 108 -8.47 12.16 9.32
CA ASP A 108 -7.63 13.29 9.73
C ASP A 108 -7.82 14.47 8.77
N ALA A 109 -7.75 14.24 7.44
CA ALA A 109 -8.00 15.28 6.44
C ALA A 109 -9.40 15.91 6.55
N MET A 110 -10.43 15.08 6.78
CA MET A 110 -11.81 15.54 6.96
C MET A 110 -12.00 16.35 8.25
N SER A 111 -11.21 16.09 9.28
CA SER A 111 -11.29 16.78 10.58
C SER A 111 -10.39 18.02 10.62
N HIS A 112 -9.38 18.11 9.76
CA HIS A 112 -8.36 19.14 9.81
C HIS A 112 -8.95 20.53 9.47
N PRO A 113 -8.77 21.58 10.29
CA PRO A 113 -9.39 22.89 10.08
C PRO A 113 -8.90 23.60 8.81
N ASP A 114 -7.64 23.41 8.42
CA ASP A 114 -7.08 24.05 7.22
C ASP A 114 -7.40 23.31 5.92
N VAL A 115 -7.96 22.10 6.00
CA VAL A 115 -8.43 21.35 4.84
C VAL A 115 -9.87 21.72 4.55
N HIS A 116 -10.12 22.23 3.35
CA HIS A 116 -11.48 22.57 2.89
C HIS A 116 -11.98 21.60 1.80
N ALA A 117 -11.12 20.80 1.21
CA ALA A 117 -11.48 19.78 0.22
C ALA A 117 -10.49 18.61 0.26
N VAL A 118 -10.91 17.45 -0.25
CA VAL A 118 -10.10 16.24 -0.34
C VAL A 118 -10.04 15.74 -1.77
N LEU A 119 -8.85 15.39 -2.23
CA LEU A 119 -8.61 14.70 -3.49
C LEU A 119 -7.91 13.38 -3.24
N GLN A 120 -8.56 12.27 -3.58
CA GLN A 120 -7.97 10.93 -3.56
C GLN A 120 -7.42 10.62 -4.95
N VAL A 121 -6.11 10.39 -5.06
CA VAL A 121 -5.41 10.09 -6.32
C VAL A 121 -5.11 8.61 -6.37
N TYR A 122 -5.72 7.90 -7.31
CA TYR A 122 -5.63 6.46 -7.44
C TYR A 122 -4.68 6.05 -8.56
N ASP A 123 -3.73 5.19 -8.20
CA ASP A 123 -2.94 4.36 -9.12
C ASP A 123 -2.78 2.96 -8.52
N SER A 124 -3.89 2.21 -8.49
CA SER A 124 -3.99 0.93 -7.80
C SER A 124 -4.79 -0.10 -8.60
N PRO A 125 -4.28 -1.33 -8.73
CA PRO A 125 -4.99 -2.45 -9.36
C PRO A 125 -6.07 -3.07 -8.47
N GLY A 126 -6.25 -2.60 -7.24
CA GLY A 126 -7.07 -3.22 -6.21
C GLY A 126 -6.24 -3.94 -5.16
N GLY A 127 -6.84 -4.95 -4.51
CA GLY A 127 -6.17 -5.66 -3.42
C GLY A 127 -7.03 -6.70 -2.72
N GLU A 128 -6.84 -6.86 -1.42
CA GLU A 128 -7.59 -7.79 -0.59
C GLU A 128 -9.08 -7.39 -0.51
N ALA A 129 -9.97 -8.38 -0.48
CA ALA A 129 -11.40 -8.14 -0.30
C ALA A 129 -11.73 -7.69 1.14
N GLN A 130 -11.00 -8.24 2.12
CA GLN A 130 -11.16 -7.91 3.52
C GLN A 130 -10.79 -6.45 3.79
N GLY A 131 -11.70 -5.71 4.40
CA GLY A 131 -11.55 -4.29 4.72
C GLY A 131 -11.86 -3.32 3.59
N ALA A 132 -11.99 -3.80 2.34
CA ALA A 132 -12.29 -2.94 1.18
C ALA A 132 -13.68 -2.31 1.26
N PHE A 133 -14.68 -3.08 1.67
CA PHE A 133 -16.07 -2.63 1.81
C PHE A 133 -16.22 -1.62 2.95
N GLU A 134 -15.57 -1.89 4.09
CA GLU A 134 -15.57 -1.00 5.24
C GLU A 134 -14.89 0.33 4.92
N TYR A 135 -13.77 0.28 4.20
CA TYR A 135 -13.09 1.49 3.72
C TYR A 135 -13.97 2.31 2.78
N ALA A 136 -14.58 1.67 1.78
CA ALA A 136 -15.48 2.34 0.85
C ALA A 136 -16.72 2.91 1.54
N GLN A 137 -17.30 2.18 2.50
CA GLN A 137 -18.43 2.67 3.30
C GLN A 137 -18.04 3.91 4.09
N ARG A 138 -16.84 3.94 4.68
CA ARG A 138 -16.33 5.10 5.42
C ARG A 138 -16.16 6.33 4.52
N ILE A 139 -15.64 6.16 3.30
CA ILE A 139 -15.59 7.23 2.31
C ILE A 139 -17.00 7.76 2.02
N PHE A 140 -17.95 6.84 1.78
CA PHE A 140 -19.33 7.18 1.46
C PHE A 140 -20.03 7.96 2.58
N ASP A 141 -19.82 7.58 3.84
CA ASP A 141 -20.39 8.22 5.03
C ASP A 141 -19.81 9.64 5.28
N LEU A 142 -18.64 9.92 4.72
CA LEU A 142 -17.98 11.23 4.82
C LEU A 142 -18.42 12.22 3.73
N ARG A 143 -19.24 11.78 2.73
CA ARG A 143 -19.77 12.66 1.70
C ARG A 143 -20.51 13.87 2.29
N GLY A 144 -20.38 14.98 1.63
CA GLY A 144 -21.06 16.22 2.00
C GLY A 144 -20.46 16.98 3.18
N ARG A 145 -19.48 16.43 3.90
CA ARG A 145 -18.76 17.17 4.97
C ARG A 145 -17.79 18.20 4.37
N LYS A 146 -16.97 17.77 3.42
CA LYS A 146 -16.09 18.59 2.60
C LYS A 146 -16.17 18.05 1.17
N PRO A 147 -15.99 18.88 0.13
CA PRO A 147 -15.90 18.36 -1.24
C PRO A 147 -14.82 17.30 -1.34
N MET A 148 -15.20 16.10 -1.80
CA MET A 148 -14.31 14.97 -1.90
C MET A 148 -14.37 14.39 -3.32
N ARG A 149 -13.23 14.36 -4.01
CA ARG A 149 -13.11 13.80 -5.35
C ARG A 149 -12.11 12.65 -5.37
N ALA A 150 -12.37 11.69 -6.25
CA ALA A 150 -11.44 10.64 -6.60
C ALA A 150 -11.01 10.79 -8.05
N ILE A 151 -9.72 10.63 -8.34
CA ILE A 151 -9.20 10.57 -9.70
C ILE A 151 -8.42 9.28 -9.94
N ALA A 152 -8.77 8.57 -11.01
CA ALA A 152 -7.93 7.51 -11.55
C ALA A 152 -6.84 8.16 -12.41
N ASP A 153 -5.68 8.43 -11.84
CA ASP A 153 -4.56 9.07 -12.52
C ASP A 153 -3.71 8.06 -13.31
N GLY A 154 -3.59 6.84 -12.83
CA GLY A 154 -3.14 5.67 -13.58
C GLY A 154 -4.27 4.66 -13.67
N MET A 155 -4.66 4.11 -12.53
CA MET A 155 -5.76 3.15 -12.46
C MET A 155 -6.48 3.21 -11.11
N ALA A 156 -7.79 3.10 -11.16
CA ALA A 156 -8.64 2.78 -10.01
C ALA A 156 -9.42 1.51 -10.38
N LEU A 157 -8.84 0.35 -10.08
CA LEU A 157 -9.42 -0.94 -10.48
C LEU A 157 -9.81 -1.78 -9.26
N SER A 158 -10.88 -2.53 -9.41
CA SER A 158 -11.35 -3.51 -8.42
C SER A 158 -11.54 -2.89 -7.03
N ALA A 159 -10.88 -3.33 -5.95
CA ALA A 159 -11.02 -2.72 -4.61
C ALA A 159 -10.69 -1.21 -4.61
N ALA A 160 -9.73 -0.76 -5.41
CA ALA A 160 -9.42 0.66 -5.56
C ALA A 160 -10.60 1.42 -6.18
N TYR A 161 -11.29 0.82 -7.17
CA TYR A 161 -12.51 1.39 -7.74
C TYR A 161 -13.67 1.40 -6.74
N LEU A 162 -13.79 0.37 -5.91
CA LEU A 162 -14.80 0.35 -4.84
C LEU A 162 -14.65 1.58 -3.93
N GLY A 163 -13.41 1.89 -3.50
CA GLY A 163 -13.12 3.11 -2.73
C GLY A 163 -13.36 4.39 -3.54
N ALA A 164 -12.82 4.49 -4.76
CA ALA A 164 -12.97 5.67 -5.62
C ALA A 164 -14.45 5.98 -5.92
N SER A 165 -15.27 4.94 -6.19
CA SER A 165 -16.69 5.07 -6.48
C SER A 165 -17.48 5.73 -5.33
N ALA A 166 -16.96 5.62 -4.11
CA ALA A 166 -17.58 6.15 -2.91
C ALA A 166 -17.34 7.67 -2.70
N ALA A 167 -16.48 8.33 -3.48
CA ALA A 167 -16.30 9.79 -3.45
C ALA A 167 -17.49 10.54 -4.06
N ASP A 168 -17.58 11.87 -3.85
CA ASP A 168 -18.65 12.70 -4.41
C ASP A 168 -18.60 12.75 -5.96
N GLU A 169 -17.39 12.71 -6.52
CA GLU A 169 -17.14 12.73 -7.97
C GLU A 169 -15.97 11.81 -8.30
N VAL A 170 -16.14 10.98 -9.33
CA VAL A 170 -15.08 10.12 -9.87
C VAL A 170 -14.59 10.67 -11.20
N VAL A 171 -13.32 11.01 -11.25
CA VAL A 171 -12.66 11.54 -12.44
C VAL A 171 -11.64 10.54 -12.96
N VAL A 172 -11.39 10.56 -14.24
CA VAL A 172 -10.38 9.71 -14.87
C VAL A 172 -9.49 10.58 -15.76
N THR A 173 -8.19 10.31 -15.81
CA THR A 173 -7.32 10.94 -16.82
C THR A 173 -7.59 10.36 -18.20
N THR A 174 -7.11 10.99 -19.26
CA THR A 174 -7.34 10.53 -20.64
C THR A 174 -6.96 9.07 -20.86
N THR A 175 -5.88 8.62 -20.23
CA THR A 175 -5.35 7.25 -20.31
C THR A 175 -5.57 6.43 -19.04
N GLY A 176 -6.15 7.03 -18.02
CA GLY A 176 -6.45 6.37 -16.75
C GLY A 176 -7.56 5.35 -16.89
N TYR A 177 -7.56 4.34 -16.03
CA TYR A 177 -8.51 3.23 -16.05
C TYR A 177 -9.39 3.22 -14.81
N ALA A 178 -10.68 2.90 -15.00
CA ALA A 178 -11.65 2.66 -13.94
C ALA A 178 -12.42 1.36 -14.19
N GLY A 179 -12.87 0.68 -13.13
CA GLY A 179 -13.69 -0.52 -13.25
C GLY A 179 -13.08 -1.76 -12.63
N SER A 180 -13.07 -2.88 -13.38
CA SER A 180 -12.69 -4.20 -12.86
C SER A 180 -13.56 -4.60 -11.64
N VAL A 181 -14.88 -4.36 -11.72
CA VAL A 181 -15.83 -4.72 -10.67
C VAL A 181 -16.06 -6.22 -10.67
N GLY A 182 -15.23 -6.94 -9.93
CA GLY A 182 -15.21 -8.40 -9.88
C GLY A 182 -14.35 -8.92 -8.75
N VAL A 183 -14.47 -10.22 -8.48
CA VAL A 183 -13.76 -10.93 -7.41
C VAL A 183 -13.05 -12.13 -8.01
N VAL A 184 -11.84 -12.42 -7.53
CA VAL A 184 -11.06 -13.57 -7.94
C VAL A 184 -10.46 -14.28 -6.73
N SER A 185 -10.44 -15.59 -6.72
CA SER A 185 -9.63 -16.41 -5.83
C SER A 185 -8.81 -17.40 -6.65
N ARG A 186 -7.63 -17.76 -6.16
CA ARG A 186 -6.74 -18.73 -6.82
C ARG A 186 -6.41 -19.87 -5.88
N HIS A 187 -6.57 -21.06 -6.38
CA HIS A 187 -6.05 -22.27 -5.78
C HIS A 187 -4.85 -22.75 -6.60
N VAL A 188 -3.84 -23.28 -5.91
CA VAL A 188 -2.67 -23.92 -6.54
C VAL A 188 -2.54 -25.31 -5.97
N ASP A 189 -2.49 -26.30 -6.88
CA ASP A 189 -2.34 -27.72 -6.57
C ASP A 189 -0.89 -28.16 -6.90
N PHE A 190 -0.16 -28.62 -5.88
CA PHE A 190 1.20 -29.16 -6.00
C PHE A 190 1.25 -30.68 -5.94
N SER A 191 0.10 -31.39 -5.90
CA SER A 191 0.06 -32.84 -5.73
C SER A 191 0.94 -33.60 -6.73
N ARG A 192 0.86 -33.21 -8.01
CA ARG A 192 1.66 -33.85 -9.07
C ARG A 192 3.18 -33.62 -8.94
N ALA A 193 3.58 -32.45 -8.44
CA ALA A 193 5.00 -32.17 -8.20
C ALA A 193 5.53 -33.01 -7.03
N LEU A 194 4.74 -33.12 -5.96
CA LEU A 194 5.06 -33.97 -4.81
C LEU A 194 5.13 -35.46 -5.17
N ASP A 195 4.21 -35.93 -6.00
CA ASP A 195 4.24 -37.31 -6.54
C ASP A 195 5.54 -37.60 -7.31
N GLN A 196 5.99 -36.66 -8.14
CA GLN A 196 7.25 -36.79 -8.89
C GLN A 196 8.48 -36.81 -7.96
N ASP A 197 8.42 -36.08 -6.86
CA ASP A 197 9.47 -36.03 -5.84
C ASP A 197 9.38 -37.20 -4.81
N GLY A 198 8.39 -38.07 -4.97
CA GLY A 198 8.17 -39.24 -4.05
C GLY A 198 7.71 -38.82 -2.66
N ILE A 199 7.07 -37.64 -2.53
CA ILE A 199 6.59 -37.08 -1.25
C ILE A 199 5.10 -37.33 -1.12
N THR A 200 4.69 -38.04 -0.05
CA THR A 200 3.26 -38.16 0.29
C THR A 200 2.94 -37.32 1.52
N VAL A 201 1.93 -36.46 1.39
CA VAL A 201 1.41 -35.68 2.52
C VAL A 201 0.16 -36.33 3.06
N THR A 202 0.16 -36.63 4.37
CA THR A 202 -1.00 -37.18 5.07
C THR A 202 -1.54 -36.17 6.07
N HIS A 203 -2.81 -35.76 5.91
CA HIS A 203 -3.50 -34.91 6.86
C HIS A 203 -4.11 -35.72 8.00
N ILE A 204 -3.88 -35.28 9.24
CA ILE A 204 -4.55 -35.80 10.43
C ILE A 204 -5.31 -34.60 11.03
N PHE A 205 -6.62 -34.62 10.95
CA PHE A 205 -7.44 -33.45 11.29
C PHE A 205 -8.75 -33.85 11.99
N ALA A 206 -9.36 -32.87 12.65
CA ALA A 206 -10.72 -32.92 13.17
C ALA A 206 -11.52 -31.72 12.70
N GLY A 207 -12.73 -31.97 12.20
CA GLY A 207 -13.59 -30.99 11.53
C GLY A 207 -13.46 -31.08 10.02
N ALA A 208 -14.56 -31.38 9.32
CA ALA A 208 -14.59 -31.75 7.90
C ALA A 208 -13.90 -30.72 6.98
N HIS A 209 -13.99 -29.42 7.33
CA HIS A 209 -13.50 -28.32 6.51
C HIS A 209 -12.10 -27.81 6.89
N LYS A 210 -11.39 -28.55 7.78
CA LYS A 210 -10.08 -28.09 8.29
C LYS A 210 -8.97 -28.13 7.25
N VAL A 211 -9.11 -28.95 6.24
CA VAL A 211 -8.11 -29.16 5.18
C VAL A 211 -8.61 -28.72 3.79
N ASP A 212 -9.79 -28.12 3.73
CA ASP A 212 -10.33 -27.62 2.47
C ASP A 212 -9.36 -26.66 1.78
N GLY A 213 -9.16 -26.88 0.48
CA GLY A 213 -8.28 -26.05 -0.32
C GLY A 213 -6.79 -26.18 0.04
N ASN A 214 -6.37 -27.25 0.69
CA ASN A 214 -4.95 -27.52 0.86
C ASN A 214 -4.27 -27.72 -0.51
N PRO A 215 -2.98 -27.37 -0.66
CA PRO A 215 -2.31 -27.41 -1.96
C PRO A 215 -1.71 -28.80 -2.29
N TYR A 216 -1.95 -29.82 -1.48
CA TYR A 216 -1.30 -31.14 -1.58
C TYR A 216 -2.16 -32.19 -2.25
N GLU A 217 -3.38 -31.84 -2.58
CA GLU A 217 -4.33 -32.67 -3.32
C GLU A 217 -5.15 -31.83 -4.29
N PRO A 218 -5.73 -32.42 -5.35
CA PRO A 218 -6.64 -31.71 -6.24
C PRO A 218 -7.82 -31.14 -5.46
N LEU A 219 -8.25 -29.89 -5.82
CA LEU A 219 -9.36 -29.23 -5.16
C LEU A 219 -10.66 -30.04 -5.35
N PRO A 220 -11.31 -30.53 -4.28
CA PRO A 220 -12.57 -31.25 -4.37
C PRO A 220 -13.68 -30.37 -4.94
N GLU A 221 -14.63 -30.98 -5.67
CA GLU A 221 -15.67 -30.24 -6.37
C GLU A 221 -16.67 -29.55 -5.43
N ASP A 222 -16.98 -30.16 -4.30
CA ASP A 222 -17.83 -29.57 -3.25
C ASP A 222 -17.15 -28.34 -2.61
N VAL A 223 -15.85 -28.39 -2.33
CA VAL A 223 -15.07 -27.27 -1.83
C VAL A 223 -15.00 -26.16 -2.88
N ARG A 224 -14.76 -26.51 -4.16
CA ARG A 224 -14.77 -25.55 -5.27
C ARG A 224 -16.12 -24.85 -5.38
N SER A 225 -17.21 -25.60 -5.28
CA SER A 225 -18.57 -25.07 -5.34
C SER A 225 -18.89 -24.15 -4.15
N ALA A 226 -18.45 -24.49 -2.94
CA ALA A 226 -18.60 -23.64 -1.77
C ALA A 226 -17.84 -22.31 -1.92
N TRP A 227 -16.60 -22.35 -2.41
CA TRP A 227 -15.82 -21.15 -2.69
C TRP A 227 -16.42 -20.29 -3.80
N GLN A 228 -16.98 -20.91 -4.86
CA GLN A 228 -17.68 -20.17 -5.91
C GLN A 228 -18.87 -19.39 -5.34
N ALA A 229 -19.64 -20.02 -4.46
CA ALA A 229 -20.77 -19.35 -3.80
C ALA A 229 -20.32 -18.14 -2.93
N GLU A 230 -19.20 -18.26 -2.24
CA GLU A 230 -18.59 -17.14 -1.50
C GLU A 230 -18.17 -16.00 -2.44
N ILE A 231 -17.49 -16.31 -3.53
CA ILE A 231 -17.08 -15.35 -4.56
C ILE A 231 -18.30 -14.64 -5.17
N ASP A 232 -19.36 -15.37 -5.49
CA ASP A 232 -20.60 -14.83 -6.04
C ASP A 232 -21.32 -13.90 -5.04
N GLY A 233 -21.23 -14.22 -3.75
CA GLY A 233 -21.73 -13.37 -2.67
C GLY A 233 -20.96 -12.05 -2.60
N LEU A 234 -19.62 -12.11 -2.58
CA LEU A 234 -18.75 -10.93 -2.58
C LEU A 234 -18.93 -10.09 -3.85
N TYR A 235 -19.09 -10.74 -5.01
CA TYR A 235 -19.38 -10.04 -6.27
C TYR A 235 -20.71 -9.29 -6.20
N THR A 236 -21.73 -9.90 -5.63
CA THR A 236 -23.03 -9.24 -5.42
C THR A 236 -22.89 -8.00 -4.52
N MET A 237 -22.21 -8.13 -3.38
CA MET A 237 -21.93 -7.00 -2.50
C MET A 237 -21.16 -5.87 -3.21
N PHE A 238 -20.19 -6.21 -4.07
CA PHE A 238 -19.43 -5.23 -4.82
C PHE A 238 -20.30 -4.49 -5.83
N VAL A 239 -21.09 -5.21 -6.61
CA VAL A 239 -22.02 -4.61 -7.57
C VAL A 239 -23.00 -3.66 -6.89
N ASP A 240 -23.60 -4.09 -5.78
CA ASP A 240 -24.59 -3.30 -5.04
C ASP A 240 -23.98 -2.05 -4.40
N ALA A 241 -22.75 -2.14 -3.89
CA ALA A 241 -22.01 -1.01 -3.37
C ALA A 241 -21.73 0.03 -4.47
N VAL A 242 -21.19 -0.39 -5.62
CA VAL A 242 -20.92 0.50 -6.76
C VAL A 242 -22.21 1.11 -7.31
N ALA A 243 -23.27 0.31 -7.46
CA ALA A 243 -24.58 0.79 -7.90
C ALA A 243 -25.09 1.92 -6.99
N ARG A 244 -25.02 1.72 -5.68
CA ARG A 244 -25.38 2.73 -4.67
C ARG A 244 -24.49 3.96 -4.74
N HIS A 245 -23.19 3.78 -4.84
CA HIS A 245 -22.22 4.89 -4.85
C HIS A 245 -22.35 5.76 -6.07
N ARG A 246 -22.58 5.15 -7.23
CA ARG A 246 -22.67 5.82 -8.53
C ARG A 246 -24.08 6.21 -8.94
N GLY A 247 -25.10 5.80 -8.19
CA GLY A 247 -26.50 5.99 -8.56
C GLY A 247 -26.87 5.24 -9.85
N MET A 248 -26.26 4.08 -10.08
CA MET A 248 -26.49 3.23 -11.24
C MET A 248 -27.39 2.05 -10.88
N GLU A 249 -28.07 1.49 -11.90
CA GLU A 249 -28.73 0.21 -11.75
C GLU A 249 -27.72 -0.92 -11.57
N ALA A 250 -27.94 -1.83 -10.61
CA ALA A 250 -27.04 -2.98 -10.38
C ALA A 250 -26.83 -3.83 -11.63
N ALA A 251 -27.87 -3.96 -12.49
CA ALA A 251 -27.76 -4.65 -13.77
C ALA A 251 -26.75 -3.98 -14.73
N ALA A 252 -26.66 -2.65 -14.73
CA ALA A 252 -25.69 -1.92 -15.53
C ALA A 252 -24.26 -2.16 -15.04
N VAL A 253 -24.06 -2.21 -13.72
CA VAL A 253 -22.77 -2.56 -13.13
C VAL A 253 -22.39 -4.00 -13.46
N ARG A 254 -23.31 -4.97 -13.31
CA ARG A 254 -23.10 -6.38 -13.69
C ARG A 254 -22.74 -6.54 -15.17
N LYS A 255 -23.34 -5.73 -16.06
CA LYS A 255 -23.06 -5.77 -17.50
C LYS A 255 -21.60 -5.45 -17.85
N THR A 256 -20.86 -4.78 -16.98
CA THR A 256 -19.44 -4.50 -17.18
C THR A 256 -18.58 -5.77 -17.15
N GLN A 257 -19.07 -6.86 -16.55
CA GLN A 257 -18.37 -8.16 -16.48
C GLN A 257 -16.91 -8.05 -16.05
N ALA A 258 -16.66 -7.24 -15.03
CA ALA A 258 -15.32 -6.93 -14.51
C ALA A 258 -14.34 -6.32 -15.55
N ALA A 259 -14.84 -5.75 -16.64
CA ALA A 259 -13.99 -5.04 -17.60
C ALA A 259 -13.42 -3.75 -17.01
N SER A 260 -12.27 -3.35 -17.54
CA SER A 260 -11.62 -2.07 -17.21
C SER A 260 -11.83 -1.11 -18.39
N TYR A 261 -12.17 0.14 -18.07
CA TYR A 261 -12.50 1.17 -19.05
C TYR A 261 -11.56 2.35 -18.90
N SER A 262 -11.00 2.85 -20.00
CA SER A 262 -10.10 4.01 -19.99
C SER A 262 -10.79 5.28 -20.46
N GLY A 263 -10.39 6.40 -19.92
CA GLY A 263 -10.75 7.74 -20.40
C GLY A 263 -12.22 7.90 -20.77
N VAL A 264 -12.49 8.17 -22.05
CA VAL A 264 -13.86 8.38 -22.58
C VAL A 264 -14.75 7.16 -22.37
N ALA A 265 -14.21 5.94 -22.47
CA ALA A 265 -14.99 4.73 -22.24
C ALA A 265 -15.44 4.57 -20.77
N ALA A 266 -14.61 5.00 -19.82
CA ALA A 266 -14.99 5.00 -18.40
C ALA A 266 -16.15 5.98 -18.13
N VAL A 267 -16.15 7.14 -18.77
CA VAL A 267 -17.26 8.10 -18.68
C VAL A 267 -18.52 7.54 -19.35
N ALA A 268 -18.40 6.99 -20.55
CA ALA A 268 -19.53 6.41 -21.29
C ALA A 268 -20.17 5.22 -20.56
N SER A 269 -19.40 4.46 -19.78
CA SER A 269 -19.92 3.35 -18.97
C SER A 269 -20.59 3.79 -17.66
N GLY A 270 -20.51 5.08 -17.29
CA GLY A 270 -21.01 5.64 -16.03
C GLY A 270 -20.08 5.37 -14.82
N LEU A 271 -18.92 4.74 -15.06
CA LEU A 271 -17.96 4.46 -13.98
C LEU A 271 -17.09 5.69 -13.61
N ALA A 272 -17.03 6.70 -14.49
CA ALA A 272 -16.46 8.00 -14.19
C ALA A 272 -17.43 9.11 -14.61
N ASP A 273 -17.29 10.30 -14.01
CA ASP A 273 -18.17 11.45 -14.30
C ASP A 273 -17.60 12.31 -15.44
N ARG A 274 -16.28 12.47 -15.49
CA ARG A 274 -15.58 13.25 -16.52
C ARG A 274 -14.11 12.92 -16.62
N ILE A 275 -13.45 13.51 -17.61
CA ILE A 275 -12.01 13.47 -17.80
C ILE A 275 -11.41 14.78 -17.29
N ALA A 276 -10.34 14.71 -16.49
CA ALA A 276 -9.51 15.84 -16.10
C ALA A 276 -8.12 15.35 -15.65
N THR A 277 -7.20 16.27 -15.40
CA THR A 277 -5.90 16.00 -14.78
C THR A 277 -5.95 16.24 -13.27
N THR A 278 -5.01 15.65 -12.53
CA THR A 278 -4.84 15.88 -11.11
C THR A 278 -4.63 17.34 -10.77
N ASP A 279 -3.82 18.07 -11.54
CA ASP A 279 -3.56 19.50 -11.34
C ASP A 279 -4.80 20.37 -11.58
N GLN A 280 -5.62 20.01 -12.58
CA GLN A 280 -6.91 20.69 -12.81
C GLN A 280 -7.84 20.52 -11.61
N LEU A 281 -7.92 19.32 -11.04
CA LEU A 281 -8.77 19.06 -9.87
C LEU A 281 -8.28 19.79 -8.63
N ILE A 282 -6.96 19.83 -8.39
CA ILE A 282 -6.38 20.61 -7.29
C ILE A 282 -6.76 22.07 -7.44
N SER A 283 -6.55 22.66 -8.63
CA SER A 283 -6.90 24.07 -8.90
C SER A 283 -8.38 24.35 -8.73
N GLU A 284 -9.27 23.48 -9.23
CA GLU A 284 -10.72 23.61 -9.08
C GLU A 284 -11.17 23.52 -7.61
N LEU A 285 -10.57 22.61 -6.82
CA LEU A 285 -10.89 22.45 -5.41
C LEU A 285 -10.35 23.62 -4.58
N ALA A 286 -9.14 24.09 -4.87
CA ALA A 286 -8.54 25.25 -4.22
C ALA A 286 -9.36 26.52 -4.44
N ALA A 287 -9.86 26.74 -5.66
CA ALA A 287 -10.71 27.90 -6.00
C ALA A 287 -12.06 27.93 -5.24
N LYS A 288 -12.51 26.80 -4.68
CA LYS A 288 -13.74 26.70 -3.89
C LYS A 288 -13.60 27.17 -2.45
N ARG A 289 -12.41 27.52 -1.99
CA ARG A 289 -12.09 27.97 -0.61
C ARG A 289 -12.93 29.17 -0.12
N GLY A 290 -13.54 29.94 -1.01
CA GLY A 290 -14.34 31.15 -0.66
C GLY A 290 -15.84 30.93 -0.53
N ARG A 291 -16.36 29.71 -0.79
CA ARG A 291 -17.79 29.41 -0.68
C ARG A 291 -18.04 28.57 0.57
N SER A 292 -18.45 29.25 1.66
CA SER A 292 -19.02 28.55 2.82
C SER A 292 -20.25 27.77 2.34
N PHE A 293 -20.18 26.44 2.45
CA PHE A 293 -21.36 25.61 2.22
C PHE A 293 -22.27 25.73 3.44
N PRO A 294 -23.56 26.10 3.25
CA PRO A 294 -24.49 26.04 4.35
C PRO A 294 -24.64 24.56 4.75
N VAL A 295 -24.30 24.25 6.00
CA VAL A 295 -24.64 22.96 6.61
C VAL A 295 -26.16 22.91 6.71
N GLY A 296 -26.81 22.36 5.69
CA GLY A 296 -28.25 22.08 5.71
C GLY A 296 -28.49 20.78 6.46
N PRO A 297 -29.35 20.77 7.47
CA PRO A 297 -29.75 19.53 8.10
C PRO A 297 -30.70 18.77 7.17
N THR A 298 -30.23 17.73 6.52
CA THR A 298 -31.12 16.75 5.88
C THR A 298 -31.60 15.71 6.90
N ALA A 299 -32.46 16.16 7.79
CA ALA A 299 -33.39 15.28 8.47
C ALA A 299 -34.76 15.52 7.90
N ARG A 300 -35.21 14.71 6.96
CA ARG A 300 -36.64 14.58 6.65
C ARG A 300 -37.26 13.80 7.79
N SER A 301 -37.75 14.50 8.80
CA SER A 301 -38.77 13.95 9.69
C SER A 301 -40.16 14.35 9.16
N ASN A 302 -40.89 13.40 8.62
CA ASN A 302 -42.33 13.48 8.58
C ASN A 302 -42.82 13.42 10.02
N ALA A 303 -43.40 14.49 10.51
CA ALA A 303 -44.38 14.43 11.61
C ALA A 303 -45.32 15.63 11.46
N ASN A 304 -46.51 15.36 11.00
CA ASN A 304 -47.71 16.12 11.32
C ASN A 304 -47.86 16.14 12.82
N ASP A 305 -47.84 17.29 13.48
CA ASP A 305 -48.79 17.55 14.56
C ASP A 305 -48.95 19.07 14.80
N LYS A 306 -50.21 19.41 15.02
CA LYS A 306 -50.75 20.74 15.26
C LYS A 306 -50.61 21.06 16.76
N GLY A 307 -50.34 22.32 17.09
CA GLY A 307 -50.96 22.93 18.23
C GLY A 307 -50.10 23.70 19.21
N ALA A 308 -50.50 24.98 19.32
CA ALA A 308 -50.48 25.85 20.49
C ALA A 308 -49.31 26.77 20.74
N SER A 309 -49.56 28.01 20.42
CA SER A 309 -48.99 29.25 20.94
C SER A 309 -49.13 29.37 22.45
N MET A 310 -48.09 29.87 23.15
CA MET A 310 -48.24 30.80 24.31
C MET A 310 -47.00 31.63 24.49
N SER A 311 -47.20 32.91 24.55
CA SER A 311 -46.33 34.03 24.89
C SER A 311 -45.99 34.11 26.40
N GLY A 312 -44.81 34.65 26.76
CA GLY A 312 -44.50 34.99 28.14
C GLY A 312 -43.16 35.68 28.28
N THR A 313 -43.19 36.99 28.18
CA THR A 313 -42.43 38.12 28.80
C THR A 313 -41.30 37.82 29.79
N SER A 314 -40.17 38.57 29.61
CA SER A 314 -39.19 38.97 30.63
C SER A 314 -39.78 39.91 31.66
N PRO A 315 -39.19 40.17 32.86
CA PRO A 315 -38.05 41.09 32.97
C PRO A 315 -37.04 40.80 34.15
N ASN A 316 -35.82 41.22 33.99
CA ASN A 316 -34.96 42.17 34.72
C ASN A 316 -34.84 42.14 36.27
N GLU A 317 -33.62 42.19 36.77
CA GLU A 317 -32.97 43.08 37.73
C GLU A 317 -31.85 42.36 38.48
N ALA A 318 -30.62 42.74 38.37
CA ALA A 318 -29.81 43.75 39.10
C ALA A 318 -29.38 43.27 40.52
N GLY A 319 -28.09 43.35 40.78
CA GLY A 319 -27.53 43.26 42.10
C GLY A 319 -26.01 43.02 42.13
N GLY A 320 -25.23 44.09 42.14
CA GLY A 320 -23.79 44.07 42.28
C GLY A 320 -23.32 43.85 43.71
N HIS A 321 -22.09 43.43 43.85
CA HIS A 321 -21.18 43.83 44.94
C HIS A 321 -19.73 43.78 44.49
N GLN A 322 -19.10 44.96 44.53
CA GLN A 322 -17.66 45.14 44.52
C GLN A 322 -17.06 44.72 45.87
N ALA A 323 -15.93 44.05 45.80
CA ALA A 323 -14.93 44.14 46.87
C ALA A 323 -13.53 44.10 46.25
N ALA A 324 -12.86 45.21 46.37
CA ALA A 324 -11.44 45.40 46.04
C ALA A 324 -10.56 44.80 47.13
N VAL A 325 -9.52 44.09 46.74
CA VAL A 325 -8.27 43.97 47.53
C VAL A 325 -7.08 44.00 46.57
N ALA A 326 -6.14 44.89 46.85
CA ALA A 326 -4.93 45.18 46.14
C ALA A 326 -3.76 44.23 46.48
N PRO A 327 -2.54 44.41 45.96
CA PRO A 327 -1.81 43.36 45.25
C PRO A 327 -0.66 42.78 46.07
N ALA A 328 -0.28 41.55 45.80
CA ALA A 328 1.03 41.06 46.24
C ALA A 328 1.54 39.93 45.31
N GLY A 329 2.74 40.10 44.83
CA GLY A 329 3.60 38.98 44.45
C GLY A 329 3.64 38.65 42.97
N SER A 330 4.61 39.21 42.25
CA SER A 330 5.08 38.71 40.95
C SER A 330 5.61 37.29 41.12
N SER A 331 4.85 36.32 40.64
CA SER A 331 5.41 35.03 40.23
C SER A 331 5.52 35.03 38.70
N ALA A 332 6.73 34.83 38.23
CA ALA A 332 7.03 34.72 36.79
C ALA A 332 6.10 33.65 36.20
N ALA A 333 5.34 34.04 35.20
CA ALA A 333 4.56 33.12 34.37
C ALA A 333 5.52 32.08 33.75
N PRO A 334 5.16 30.80 33.73
CA PRO A 334 5.95 29.82 33.00
C PRO A 334 6.00 30.25 31.54
N SER A 335 7.23 30.29 30.99
CA SER A 335 7.47 30.66 29.60
C SER A 335 6.58 29.82 28.67
N ALA A 336 5.70 30.48 27.92
CA ALA A 336 4.82 29.83 26.99
C ALA A 336 5.67 29.00 25.99
N PHE A 337 5.44 27.69 25.92
CA PHE A 337 6.04 26.83 24.92
C PHE A 337 5.57 27.29 23.55
N THR A 338 6.49 27.83 22.74
CA THR A 338 6.21 28.17 21.36
C THR A 338 6.36 26.92 20.47
N GLN A 339 5.66 26.87 19.35
CA GLN A 339 5.80 25.79 18.36
C GLN A 339 7.28 25.59 17.97
N ALA A 340 8.03 26.71 17.81
CA ALA A 340 9.45 26.67 17.53
C ALA A 340 10.29 25.91 18.58
N ASN A 341 9.94 26.07 19.86
CA ASN A 341 10.63 25.34 20.94
C ASN A 341 10.33 23.85 20.92
N VAL A 342 9.09 23.47 20.56
CA VAL A 342 8.69 22.08 20.39
C VAL A 342 9.40 21.44 19.18
N ASP A 343 9.49 22.16 18.07
CA ASP A 343 10.16 21.67 16.87
C ASP A 343 11.68 21.55 17.05
N ALA A 344 12.30 22.49 17.78
CA ALA A 344 13.71 22.41 18.16
C ALA A 344 14.00 21.19 19.06
N ALA A 345 13.21 20.98 20.10
CA ALA A 345 13.34 19.84 21.00
C ALA A 345 13.12 18.49 20.27
N ARG A 346 12.19 18.44 19.30
CA ARG A 346 11.98 17.26 18.45
C ARG A 346 13.14 17.00 17.50
N ALA A 347 13.77 18.04 16.97
CA ALA A 347 14.94 17.90 16.10
C ALA A 347 16.14 17.38 16.90
N GLU A 348 16.37 17.95 18.07
CA GLU A 348 17.43 17.53 19.01
C GLU A 348 17.23 16.08 19.46
N GLY A 349 16.02 15.71 19.92
CA GLY A 349 15.72 14.34 20.34
C GLY A 349 15.84 13.31 19.20
N ARG A 350 15.56 13.69 17.94
CA ARG A 350 15.81 12.81 16.79
C ARG A 350 17.29 12.61 16.51
N GLU A 351 18.08 13.66 16.63
CA GLU A 351 19.53 13.59 16.42
C GLU A 351 20.22 12.77 17.51
N GLU A 352 19.88 13.02 18.77
CA GLU A 352 20.34 12.24 19.92
C GLU A 352 19.93 10.77 19.81
N GLY A 353 18.67 10.49 19.47
CA GLY A 353 18.17 9.12 19.24
C GLY A 353 18.90 8.41 18.12
N ALA A 354 19.17 9.09 17.02
CA ALA A 354 19.90 8.51 15.88
C ALA A 354 21.39 8.25 16.21
N VAL A 355 22.02 9.09 17.05
CA VAL A 355 23.38 8.87 17.53
C VAL A 355 23.42 7.70 18.51
N ALA A 356 22.49 7.65 19.47
CA ALA A 356 22.38 6.57 20.44
C ALA A 356 22.17 5.21 19.75
N GLU A 357 21.26 5.14 18.75
CA GLU A 357 21.01 3.92 18.00
C GLU A 357 22.20 3.47 17.18
N ARG A 358 22.88 4.37 16.49
CA ARG A 358 24.14 4.04 15.78
C ARG A 358 25.20 3.48 16.71
N THR A 359 25.34 4.06 17.90
CA THR A 359 26.26 3.59 18.92
C THR A 359 25.88 2.20 19.43
N ARG A 360 24.58 1.95 19.67
CA ARG A 360 24.07 0.64 20.06
C ARG A 360 24.36 -0.42 19.00
N VAL A 361 24.02 -0.14 17.74
CA VAL A 361 24.23 -1.07 16.61
C VAL A 361 25.72 -1.38 16.44
N SER A 362 26.57 -0.35 16.42
CA SER A 362 28.02 -0.51 16.30
C SER A 362 28.58 -1.33 17.47
N GLY A 363 28.09 -1.09 18.69
CA GLY A 363 28.51 -1.82 19.88
C GLY A 363 28.16 -3.30 19.83
N ILE A 364 26.99 -3.68 19.27
CA ILE A 364 26.60 -5.08 19.11
C ILE A 364 27.52 -5.80 18.12
N PHE A 365 27.84 -5.18 16.97
CA PHE A 365 28.73 -5.79 15.98
C PHE A 365 30.20 -5.80 16.43
N ALA A 366 30.62 -4.85 17.24
CA ALA A 366 31.98 -4.80 17.80
C ALA A 366 32.16 -5.73 19.02
N HIS A 367 31.08 -6.31 19.56
CA HIS A 367 31.16 -7.21 20.69
C HIS A 367 31.95 -8.48 20.34
N GLU A 368 32.85 -8.91 21.20
CA GLU A 368 33.72 -10.07 20.96
C GLU A 368 32.94 -11.35 20.60
N SER A 369 31.78 -11.54 21.22
CA SER A 369 30.87 -12.67 20.94
C SER A 369 30.15 -12.58 19.59
N ALA A 370 30.25 -11.48 18.86
CA ALA A 370 29.63 -11.34 17.54
C ALA A 370 30.45 -12.03 16.44
N ALA A 371 31.73 -12.28 16.69
CA ALA A 371 32.60 -12.95 15.73
C ALA A 371 32.06 -14.34 15.35
N GLY A 372 31.86 -14.59 14.05
CA GLY A 372 31.26 -15.83 13.52
C GLY A 372 29.76 -16.00 13.78
N ARG A 373 29.06 -14.98 14.30
CA ARG A 373 27.62 -15.01 14.60
C ARG A 373 26.87 -13.81 14.01
N THR A 374 27.29 -13.34 12.84
CA THR A 374 26.79 -12.11 12.19
C THR A 374 25.26 -12.12 12.03
N GLN A 375 24.65 -13.25 11.65
CA GLN A 375 23.20 -13.36 11.51
C GLN A 375 22.46 -13.19 12.84
N LEU A 376 22.99 -13.77 13.91
CA LEU A 376 22.42 -13.60 15.24
C LEU A 376 22.62 -12.18 15.78
N ALA A 377 23.74 -11.54 15.48
CA ALA A 377 23.98 -10.13 15.81
C ALA A 377 22.97 -9.22 15.13
N ILE A 378 22.65 -9.46 13.85
CA ILE A 378 21.59 -8.75 13.12
C ILE A 378 20.22 -8.94 13.82
N GLN A 379 19.91 -10.15 14.26
CA GLN A 379 18.67 -10.40 15.00
C GLN A 379 18.62 -9.67 16.36
N CYS A 380 19.74 -9.61 17.07
CA CYS A 380 19.83 -8.83 18.31
C CYS A 380 19.60 -7.33 18.05
N VAL A 381 20.14 -6.78 16.96
CA VAL A 381 19.91 -5.40 16.55
C VAL A 381 18.43 -5.15 16.26
N SER A 382 17.81 -5.99 15.43
CA SER A 382 16.39 -5.84 15.05
C SER A 382 15.40 -6.06 16.19
N SER A 383 15.80 -6.82 17.22
CA SER A 383 15.00 -7.03 18.44
C SER A 383 15.16 -5.90 19.47
N GLY A 384 15.93 -4.85 19.16
CA GLY A 384 16.10 -3.70 20.06
C GLY A 384 16.92 -3.98 21.32
N LEU A 385 17.70 -5.09 21.35
CA LEU A 385 18.51 -5.43 22.52
C LEU A 385 19.62 -4.42 22.76
N SER A 386 19.96 -4.16 24.04
CA SER A 386 21.16 -3.40 24.38
C SER A 386 22.41 -4.18 24.00
N VAL A 387 23.57 -3.49 23.95
CA VAL A 387 24.87 -4.14 23.66
C VAL A 387 25.15 -5.28 24.65
N GLU A 388 24.82 -5.06 25.92
CA GLU A 388 25.03 -6.03 26.99
C GLU A 388 24.11 -7.26 26.86
N GLN A 389 22.83 -7.03 26.57
CA GLN A 389 21.87 -8.11 26.34
C GLN A 389 22.20 -8.91 25.08
N ALA A 390 22.60 -8.22 23.99
CA ALA A 390 23.04 -8.87 22.78
C ALA A 390 24.31 -9.69 23.00
N GLY A 391 25.27 -9.17 23.76
CA GLY A 391 26.49 -9.88 24.15
C GLY A 391 26.20 -11.18 24.91
N ALA A 392 25.24 -11.16 25.83
CA ALA A 392 24.79 -12.36 26.56
C ALA A 392 24.18 -13.42 25.62
N VAL A 393 23.28 -12.99 24.71
CA VAL A 393 22.65 -13.88 23.72
C VAL A 393 23.70 -14.46 22.75
N LEU A 394 24.60 -13.61 22.24
CA LEU A 394 25.67 -14.01 21.32
C LEU A 394 26.67 -14.98 22.01
N GLY A 395 26.98 -14.75 23.27
CA GLY A 395 27.89 -15.60 24.04
C GLY A 395 27.33 -16.99 24.33
N ALA A 396 26.00 -17.09 24.53
CA ALA A 396 25.31 -18.36 24.77
C ALA A 396 25.09 -19.22 23.50
N ALA A 397 25.17 -18.61 22.31
CA ALA A 397 24.93 -19.30 21.06
C ALA A 397 26.18 -20.05 20.55
N PRO A 398 26.06 -21.24 19.93
CA PRO A 398 27.19 -21.90 19.30
C PRO A 398 27.71 -21.08 18.13
N VAL A 399 29.02 -21.10 17.89
CA VAL A 399 29.60 -20.51 16.67
C VAL A 399 29.12 -21.36 15.50
N ALA A 400 28.57 -20.72 14.45
CA ALA A 400 28.20 -21.42 13.23
C ALA A 400 29.43 -22.18 12.70
N ALA A 401 29.30 -23.50 12.55
CA ALA A 401 30.33 -24.31 11.91
C ALA A 401 30.57 -23.73 10.51
N ALA A 402 31.84 -23.60 10.12
CA ALA A 402 32.18 -23.15 8.77
C ALA A 402 31.45 -24.06 7.77
N VAL A 403 30.61 -23.48 6.94
CA VAL A 403 29.92 -24.21 5.86
C VAL A 403 31.04 -24.77 4.99
N PRO A 404 31.09 -26.10 4.74
CA PRO A 404 32.12 -26.65 3.86
C PRO A 404 32.01 -25.93 2.52
N ALA A 405 33.16 -25.48 1.97
CA ALA A 405 33.23 -24.79 0.70
C ALA A 405 32.44 -25.60 -0.34
N ASN A 406 31.42 -25.00 -0.94
CA ASN A 406 30.62 -25.71 -1.94
C ASN A 406 31.54 -26.07 -3.12
N ALA A 407 31.21 -27.14 -3.83
CA ALA A 407 32.03 -27.66 -4.94
C ALA A 407 32.26 -26.57 -6.01
N PHE A 408 31.35 -25.62 -6.15
CA PHE A 408 31.45 -24.47 -7.06
C PHE A 408 32.52 -23.47 -6.58
N ALA A 409 32.56 -23.13 -5.29
CA ALA A 409 33.58 -22.22 -4.75
C ALA A 409 34.99 -22.86 -4.86
N THR A 410 35.10 -24.18 -4.66
CA THR A 410 36.35 -24.93 -4.86
C THR A 410 36.76 -24.95 -6.34
N ALA A 411 35.82 -25.15 -7.25
CA ALA A 411 36.07 -25.11 -8.68
C ALA A 411 36.49 -23.70 -9.16
N MET A 412 35.82 -22.65 -8.66
CA MET A 412 36.16 -21.26 -8.97
C MET A 412 37.52 -20.83 -8.39
N ALA A 413 37.90 -21.34 -7.24
CA ALA A 413 39.24 -21.08 -6.68
C ALA A 413 40.37 -21.78 -7.47
N ALA A 414 40.08 -22.86 -8.19
CA ALA A 414 41.02 -23.57 -9.06
C ALA A 414 41.14 -22.91 -10.46
N VAL A 415 40.18 -22.09 -10.88
CA VAL A 415 40.28 -21.28 -12.09
C VAL A 415 41.03 -20.00 -11.71
N GLY A 416 42.31 -19.92 -12.13
CA GLY A 416 43.14 -18.72 -11.94
C GLY A 416 42.38 -17.49 -12.43
N ASN A 417 42.36 -16.44 -11.61
CA ASN A 417 41.77 -15.17 -11.98
C ASN A 417 42.41 -14.71 -13.30
N PRO A 418 41.66 -14.41 -14.37
CA PRO A 418 42.26 -13.88 -15.59
C PRO A 418 43.01 -12.60 -15.20
N ASP A 419 44.29 -12.53 -15.60
CA ASP A 419 45.16 -11.39 -15.33
C ASP A 419 44.59 -10.17 -16.07
N VAL A 420 43.91 -9.31 -15.35
CA VAL A 420 43.39 -8.01 -15.83
C VAL A 420 44.33 -6.87 -15.49
N SER A 421 45.60 -7.16 -15.19
CA SER A 421 46.62 -6.13 -15.10
C SER A 421 46.77 -5.47 -16.46
N GLY A 422 46.37 -4.19 -16.52
CA GLY A 422 46.38 -3.39 -17.73
C GLY A 422 47.73 -3.41 -18.40
N VAL A 423 47.72 -3.69 -19.68
CA VAL A 423 48.87 -3.50 -20.56
C VAL A 423 49.24 -2.02 -20.50
N GLU A 424 50.43 -1.73 -19.97
CA GLU A 424 51.03 -0.40 -20.08
C GLU A 424 51.04 0.05 -21.54
N ALA A 425 50.61 1.29 -21.77
CA ALA A 425 50.61 1.92 -23.07
C ALA A 425 52.02 1.98 -23.67
N GLY A 426 52.29 1.07 -24.59
CA GLY A 426 53.56 1.03 -25.33
C GLY A 426 53.34 0.34 -26.69
N GLY A 427 53.13 1.13 -27.75
CA GLY A 427 53.42 0.78 -29.15
C GLY A 427 52.37 -0.04 -29.91
N GLY A 428 51.51 0.64 -30.64
CA GLY A 428 51.05 0.35 -32.00
C GLY A 428 50.58 -1.07 -32.34
N ALA A 429 49.31 -1.39 -32.05
CA ALA A 429 48.50 -2.25 -32.87
C ALA A 429 47.05 -1.70 -32.80
N GLN A 430 46.49 -1.35 -33.95
CA GLN A 430 45.08 -1.02 -34.10
C GLN A 430 44.27 -2.22 -33.63
N THR A 431 43.56 -2.06 -32.53
CA THR A 431 42.69 -3.10 -31.96
C THR A 431 41.51 -3.30 -32.87
N ASP A 432 41.10 -4.56 -33.03
CA ASP A 432 39.94 -5.05 -33.80
C ASP A 432 38.61 -4.39 -33.47
N GLU A 433 38.52 -3.60 -32.40
CA GLU A 433 37.30 -2.86 -32.02
C GLU A 433 36.91 -1.75 -33.00
N ALA A 434 37.91 -1.08 -33.63
CA ALA A 434 37.60 -0.07 -34.67
C ALA A 434 37.08 -0.72 -35.96
N ALA A 435 37.53 -1.94 -36.24
CA ALA A 435 37.05 -2.73 -37.36
C ALA A 435 35.63 -3.26 -37.11
N LEU A 436 35.33 -3.69 -35.86
CA LEU A 436 34.00 -4.13 -35.43
C LEU A 436 32.98 -2.99 -35.42
N ALA A 437 33.38 -1.84 -34.92
CA ALA A 437 32.51 -0.63 -34.93
C ALA A 437 32.23 -0.17 -36.38
N SER A 438 33.19 -0.28 -37.26
CA SER A 438 32.99 0.06 -38.68
C SER A 438 32.08 -0.92 -39.40
N GLN A 439 32.11 -2.23 -39.07
CA GLN A 439 31.18 -3.24 -39.57
C GLN A 439 29.75 -3.04 -39.08
N ILE A 440 29.57 -2.69 -37.81
CA ILE A 440 28.24 -2.40 -37.25
C ILE A 440 27.64 -1.16 -37.92
N VAL A 441 28.39 -0.11 -38.14
CA VAL A 441 27.92 1.11 -38.83
C VAL A 441 27.59 0.83 -40.31
N ALA A 442 28.34 -0.04 -40.95
CA ALA A 442 28.09 -0.43 -42.35
C ALA A 442 26.80 -1.26 -42.52
N SER A 443 26.48 -2.13 -41.54
CA SER A 443 25.26 -2.94 -41.57
C SER A 443 23.98 -2.11 -41.43
N PHE A 444 24.03 -0.96 -40.75
CA PHE A 444 22.91 -0.03 -40.63
C PHE A 444 22.73 0.92 -41.82
N ARG A 445 23.70 1.02 -42.74
CA ARG A 445 23.60 1.85 -43.94
C ARG A 445 23.10 1.08 -45.19
N GLY A 446 22.98 -0.24 -45.11
CA GLY A 446 22.57 -1.09 -46.23
C GLY A 446 21.08 -1.48 -46.28
N ALA A 447 20.25 -0.99 -45.36
CA ALA A 447 18.81 -1.21 -45.35
C ALA A 447 18.07 0.10 -45.65
N ARG A 448 17.97 0.41 -46.93
CA ARG A 448 16.97 1.31 -47.50
C ARG A 448 16.30 0.60 -48.67
#